data_16071dd8b06581d9827b193a6e693290
#
_entry.id   16071dd8b06581d9827b193a6e693290
#
_cell.length_a   1.000
_cell.length_b   1.000
_cell.length_c   1.000
_cell.angle_alpha   90.00
_cell.angle_beta   90.00
_cell.angle_gamma   90.00
#
_symmetry.space_group_name_H-M   'P 1'
#
loop_
_entity.id
_entity.type
_entity.pdbx_description
1 polymer ?
#
loop_
_entity_poly.entity_id
_entity_poly.type
_entity_poly.pdbx_seq_one_letter_code
_entity_poly.pdbx_strand_id
1 'polypeptide(L)'
;MEHVNVTRGMASMLALVAGVGMAQAKTDIVVGMQLEPPHLDPTSAAAGAIDEVLYANVFEGLTRFGPDGAVNPGLAESWEISEDGTVYTFKLREGVTFHDGSTMDAEDVKFSLDRARAADSANAQKALFAGITDVEVVDPQTVKVTHGRG
;
A
#
# COMPACT_ATOMS: atom_id res chain seq x y z
N MET A 1 46.70 31.74 -73.39
CA MET A 1 45.54 32.37 -72.76
C MET A 1 44.48 31.26 -72.54
N GLU A 2 44.51 30.64 -71.43
CA GLU A 2 43.54 29.56 -71.12
C GLU A 2 42.61 30.02 -69.98
N HIS A 3 41.34 29.96 -70.28
CA HIS A 3 40.26 30.29 -69.34
C HIS A 3 39.96 29.09 -68.50
N VAL A 4 40.26 29.14 -67.18
CA VAL A 4 39.86 28.16 -66.22
C VAL A 4 38.43 28.44 -65.77
N ASN A 5 37.49 27.59 -66.13
CA ASN A 5 36.10 27.58 -65.63
C ASN A 5 36.03 26.88 -64.27
N VAL A 6 35.76 27.63 -63.20
CA VAL A 6 35.51 27.13 -61.90
C VAL A 6 34.01 26.88 -61.75
N THR A 7 33.62 25.60 -61.83
CA THR A 7 32.22 25.15 -61.57
C THR A 7 32.02 25.10 -60.09
N ARG A 8 31.19 25.96 -59.54
CA ARG A 8 30.70 25.91 -58.12
C ARG A 8 29.71 24.77 -57.98
N GLY A 9 30.12 23.69 -57.30
CA GLY A 9 29.24 22.66 -56.85
C GLY A 9 28.48 23.12 -55.61
N MET A 10 27.17 23.31 -55.73
CA MET A 10 26.27 23.47 -54.59
C MET A 10 26.03 22.10 -53.94
N ALA A 11 26.62 21.90 -52.77
CA ALA A 11 26.30 20.76 -51.93
C ALA A 11 24.94 21.00 -51.23
N SER A 12 23.89 20.30 -51.66
CA SER A 12 22.61 20.30 -51.00
C SER A 12 22.72 19.46 -49.71
N MET A 13 22.73 20.12 -48.58
CA MET A 13 22.68 19.52 -47.26
C MET A 13 21.23 19.11 -46.96
N LEU A 14 20.89 17.84 -47.14
CA LEU A 14 19.59 17.26 -46.81
C LEU A 14 19.55 17.07 -45.27
N ALA A 15 18.89 17.98 -44.56
CA ALA A 15 18.66 17.85 -43.13
C ALA A 15 17.60 16.78 -42.89
N LEU A 16 18.02 15.61 -42.42
CA LEU A 16 17.13 14.52 -41.96
C LEU A 16 16.61 14.92 -40.58
N VAL A 17 15.40 15.49 -40.52
CA VAL A 17 14.68 15.69 -39.27
C VAL A 17 14.14 14.34 -38.83
N ALA A 18 14.87 13.63 -37.96
CA ALA A 18 14.37 12.45 -37.28
C ALA A 18 13.30 12.95 -36.27
N GLY A 19 12.03 12.78 -36.62
CA GLY A 19 10.92 12.96 -35.69
C GLY A 19 11.04 11.94 -34.60
N VAL A 20 11.46 12.39 -33.41
CA VAL A 20 11.37 11.58 -32.18
C VAL A 20 9.90 11.48 -31.81
N GLY A 21 9.20 10.47 -32.32
CA GLY A 21 7.88 10.11 -31.83
C GLY A 21 7.99 9.77 -30.35
N MET A 22 7.47 10.63 -29.49
CA MET A 22 7.29 10.29 -28.08
C MET A 22 6.33 9.12 -28.01
N ALA A 23 6.83 7.92 -27.77
CA ALA A 23 6.00 6.78 -27.44
C ALA A 23 5.32 7.10 -26.11
N GLN A 24 4.03 7.44 -26.17
CA GLN A 24 3.21 7.62 -24.98
C GLN A 24 2.97 6.23 -24.41
N ALA A 25 3.65 5.92 -23.31
CA ALA A 25 3.40 4.68 -22.59
C ALA A 25 1.93 4.68 -22.11
N LYS A 26 1.22 3.58 -22.37
CA LYS A 26 -0.10 3.41 -21.78
C LYS A 26 0.05 3.36 -20.26
N THR A 27 -0.69 4.22 -19.56
CA THR A 27 -0.73 4.28 -18.10
C THR A 27 -1.87 3.43 -17.53
N ASP A 28 -2.71 2.86 -18.40
CA ASP A 28 -3.85 2.04 -18.00
C ASP A 28 -3.44 0.58 -17.87
N ILE A 29 -3.82 -0.03 -16.75
CA ILE A 29 -3.71 -1.47 -16.47
C ILE A 29 -5.12 -2.07 -16.45
N VAL A 30 -5.32 -3.20 -17.09
CA VAL A 30 -6.55 -3.98 -17.00
C VAL A 30 -6.22 -5.29 -16.31
N VAL A 31 -6.81 -5.49 -15.12
CA VAL A 31 -6.63 -6.71 -14.33
C VAL A 31 -7.89 -7.56 -14.47
N GLY A 32 -7.75 -8.78 -15.03
CA GLY A 32 -8.84 -9.75 -15.07
C GLY A 32 -8.89 -10.53 -13.75
N MET A 33 -10.07 -10.61 -13.13
CA MET A 33 -10.31 -11.37 -11.92
C MET A 33 -11.31 -12.50 -12.19
N GLN A 34 -11.20 -13.60 -11.46
CA GLN A 34 -12.13 -14.74 -11.59
C GLN A 34 -13.47 -14.48 -10.90
N LEU A 35 -13.45 -13.69 -9.83
CA LEU A 35 -14.63 -13.38 -9.02
C LEU A 35 -14.73 -11.86 -8.85
N GLU A 36 -15.96 -11.35 -8.99
CA GLU A 36 -16.28 -9.97 -8.65
C GLU A 36 -16.49 -9.85 -7.13
N PRO A 37 -15.85 -8.87 -6.44
CA PRO A 37 -16.12 -8.63 -5.04
C PRO A 37 -17.58 -8.14 -4.85
N PRO A 38 -18.33 -8.71 -3.89
CA PRO A 38 -19.73 -8.34 -3.67
C PRO A 38 -19.89 -6.88 -3.19
N HIS A 39 -18.86 -6.34 -2.57
CA HIS A 39 -18.70 -4.95 -2.13
C HIS A 39 -17.22 -4.69 -1.79
N LEU A 40 -16.89 -3.44 -1.46
CA LEU A 40 -15.51 -3.03 -1.17
C LEU A 40 -15.27 -2.72 0.33
N ASP A 41 -16.00 -3.37 1.24
CA ASP A 41 -15.75 -3.28 2.67
C ASP A 41 -15.06 -4.59 3.16
N PRO A 42 -13.75 -4.55 3.50
CA PRO A 42 -13.01 -5.73 3.93
C PRO A 42 -13.44 -6.22 5.31
N THR A 43 -14.23 -5.44 6.05
CA THR A 43 -14.68 -5.79 7.41
C THR A 43 -16.04 -6.50 7.43
N SER A 44 -16.83 -6.46 6.36
CA SER A 44 -18.21 -6.98 6.37
C SER A 44 -18.40 -8.34 5.68
N ALA A 45 -17.39 -8.86 5.00
CA ALA A 45 -17.41 -10.21 4.44
C ALA A 45 -16.00 -10.81 4.32
N ALA A 46 -15.93 -12.13 4.44
CA ALA A 46 -14.69 -12.90 4.25
C ALA A 46 -14.56 -13.44 2.81
N ALA A 47 -14.88 -12.63 1.80
CA ALA A 47 -14.76 -13.03 0.40
C ALA A 47 -13.36 -12.72 -0.14
N GLY A 48 -12.61 -13.75 -0.58
CA GLY A 48 -11.25 -13.58 -1.11
C GLY A 48 -11.12 -12.55 -2.21
N ALA A 49 -12.17 -12.36 -3.06
CA ALA A 49 -12.18 -11.33 -4.08
C ALA A 49 -12.12 -9.89 -3.52
N ILE A 50 -12.62 -9.67 -2.29
CA ILE A 50 -12.48 -8.38 -1.59
C ILE A 50 -11.01 -8.17 -1.24
N ASP A 51 -10.37 -9.18 -0.65
CA ASP A 51 -8.97 -9.10 -0.21
C ASP A 51 -8.03 -8.89 -1.40
N GLU A 52 -8.27 -9.57 -2.54
CA GLU A 52 -7.48 -9.42 -3.77
C GLU A 52 -7.50 -7.98 -4.31
N VAL A 53 -8.62 -7.26 -4.17
CA VAL A 53 -8.75 -5.87 -4.65
C VAL A 53 -8.22 -4.88 -3.62
N LEU A 54 -8.51 -5.10 -2.34
CA LEU A 54 -8.36 -4.06 -1.32
C LEU A 54 -7.09 -4.19 -0.50
N TYR A 55 -6.67 -5.42 -0.18
CA TYR A 55 -5.49 -5.62 0.65
C TYR A 55 -4.23 -5.20 -0.10
N ALA A 56 -3.43 -4.35 0.51
CA ALA A 56 -2.21 -3.76 -0.03
C ALA A 56 -2.37 -2.91 -1.32
N ASN A 57 -3.61 -2.69 -1.81
CA ASN A 57 -3.90 -1.81 -2.93
C ASN A 57 -4.65 -0.54 -2.51
N VAL A 58 -5.57 -0.68 -1.55
CA VAL A 58 -6.40 0.42 -1.02
C VAL A 58 -6.21 0.55 0.48
N PHE A 59 -6.11 -0.57 1.19
CA PHE A 59 -5.84 -0.62 2.62
C PHE A 59 -4.49 -1.24 2.90
N GLU A 60 -3.81 -0.72 3.92
CA GLU A 60 -2.55 -1.25 4.41
C GLU A 60 -2.70 -1.76 5.84
N GLY A 61 -1.95 -2.83 6.17
CA GLY A 61 -1.84 -3.34 7.55
C GLY A 61 -0.64 -2.75 8.28
N LEU A 62 -0.61 -2.91 9.60
CA LEU A 62 0.59 -2.60 10.39
C LEU A 62 1.81 -3.38 9.90
N THR A 63 1.58 -4.61 9.51
CA THR A 63 2.58 -5.52 8.94
C THR A 63 2.05 -6.16 7.66
N ARG A 64 2.93 -6.76 6.87
CA ARG A 64 2.57 -7.51 5.65
C ARG A 64 3.38 -8.78 5.54
N PHE A 65 2.82 -9.80 4.91
CA PHE A 65 3.57 -11.01 4.59
C PHE A 65 4.42 -10.81 3.34
N GLY A 66 5.67 -11.28 3.42
CA GLY A 66 6.54 -11.41 2.25
C GLY A 66 6.26 -12.70 1.48
N PRO A 67 6.81 -12.83 0.26
CA PRO A 67 6.66 -14.04 -0.55
C PRO A 67 7.31 -15.28 0.08
N ASP A 68 8.20 -15.10 1.03
CA ASP A 68 8.84 -16.13 1.85
C ASP A 68 8.06 -16.49 3.13
N GLY A 69 6.89 -15.85 3.35
CA GLY A 69 6.09 -15.98 4.56
C GLY A 69 6.59 -15.17 5.76
N ALA A 70 7.66 -14.40 5.61
CA ALA A 70 8.14 -13.53 6.68
C ALA A 70 7.19 -12.36 6.92
N VAL A 71 7.07 -11.94 8.18
CA VAL A 71 6.34 -10.73 8.56
C VAL A 71 7.24 -9.52 8.38
N ASN A 72 6.84 -8.62 7.49
CA ASN A 72 7.58 -7.42 7.13
C ASN A 72 6.86 -6.16 7.61
N PRO A 73 7.59 -5.04 7.81
CA PRO A 73 7.00 -3.74 8.08
C PRO A 73 5.97 -3.31 7.02
N GLY A 74 4.85 -2.74 7.50
CA GLY A 74 3.82 -2.06 6.73
C GLY A 74 3.66 -0.62 7.21
N LEU A 75 2.50 -0.25 7.74
CA LEU A 75 2.26 1.03 8.41
C LEU A 75 3.08 1.17 9.71
N ALA A 76 3.40 0.05 10.38
CA ALA A 76 4.42 0.03 11.40
C ALA A 76 5.80 -0.14 10.74
N GLU A 77 6.76 0.70 11.11
CA GLU A 77 8.16 0.58 10.66
C GLU A 77 8.93 -0.47 11.47
N SER A 78 8.51 -0.70 12.72
CA SER A 78 9.08 -1.69 13.62
C SER A 78 8.09 -2.06 14.73
N TRP A 79 8.39 -3.13 15.44
CA TRP A 79 7.65 -3.52 16.65
C TRP A 79 8.55 -4.27 17.62
N GLU A 80 8.18 -4.21 18.90
CA GLU A 80 8.77 -4.97 19.98
C GLU A 80 7.74 -5.94 20.56
N ILE A 81 8.20 -7.08 21.03
CA ILE A 81 7.37 -8.09 21.68
C ILE A 81 7.89 -8.28 23.09
N SER A 82 7.02 -8.24 24.10
CA SER A 82 7.38 -8.51 25.49
C SER A 82 7.94 -9.91 25.66
N GLU A 83 8.74 -10.12 26.72
CA GLU A 83 9.38 -11.42 27.00
C GLU A 83 8.39 -12.57 27.11
N ASP A 84 7.17 -12.31 27.61
CA ASP A 84 6.11 -13.30 27.74
C ASP A 84 5.24 -13.45 26.47
N GLY A 85 5.55 -12.69 25.40
CA GLY A 85 4.88 -12.76 24.12
C GLY A 85 3.47 -12.18 24.09
N THR A 86 3.03 -11.49 25.15
CA THR A 86 1.64 -11.02 25.27
C THR A 86 1.43 -9.57 24.86
N VAL A 87 2.48 -8.76 24.78
CA VAL A 87 2.39 -7.34 24.44
C VAL A 87 3.22 -7.03 23.21
N TYR A 88 2.60 -6.41 22.22
CA TYR A 88 3.22 -5.94 21.00
C TYR A 88 3.19 -4.41 20.98
N THR A 89 4.34 -3.77 20.91
CA THR A 89 4.47 -2.31 20.80
C THR A 89 4.90 -1.94 19.40
N PHE A 90 4.01 -1.34 18.63
CA PHE A 90 4.25 -0.96 17.24
C PHE A 90 4.66 0.51 17.16
N LYS A 91 5.74 0.79 16.41
CA LYS A 91 6.14 2.13 15.98
C LYS A 91 5.59 2.39 14.59
N LEU A 92 4.74 3.41 14.44
CA LEU A 92 4.12 3.80 13.20
C LEU A 92 5.04 4.68 12.35
N ARG A 93 4.90 4.58 11.04
CA ARG A 93 5.58 5.48 10.10
C ARG A 93 5.04 6.89 10.24
N GLU A 94 5.94 7.87 10.19
CA GLU A 94 5.55 9.27 10.12
C GLU A 94 5.11 9.66 8.69
N GLY A 95 4.25 10.68 8.60
CA GLY A 95 3.85 11.28 7.33
C GLY A 95 2.92 10.43 6.47
N VAL A 96 2.36 9.34 7.02
CA VAL A 96 1.32 8.57 6.33
C VAL A 96 0.03 9.38 6.30
N THR A 97 -0.61 9.42 5.13
CA THR A 97 -1.89 10.12 4.93
C THR A 97 -2.95 9.20 4.38
N PHE A 98 -4.19 9.42 4.78
CA PHE A 98 -5.35 8.80 4.16
C PHE A 98 -5.63 9.39 2.76
N HIS A 99 -6.53 8.78 2.00
CA HIS A 99 -6.88 9.23 0.65
C HIS A 99 -7.54 10.63 0.60
N ASP A 100 -8.08 11.10 1.71
CA ASP A 100 -8.64 12.45 1.87
C ASP A 100 -7.59 13.51 2.27
N GLY A 101 -6.33 13.07 2.48
CA GLY A 101 -5.21 13.91 2.87
C GLY A 101 -5.05 14.12 4.38
N SER A 102 -5.93 13.56 5.22
CA SER A 102 -5.74 13.59 6.67
C SER A 102 -4.55 12.70 7.08
N THR A 103 -3.88 13.05 8.17
CA THR A 103 -2.73 12.30 8.68
C THR A 103 -3.20 11.11 9.52
N MET A 104 -2.58 9.95 9.30
CA MET A 104 -2.79 8.76 10.10
C MET A 104 -1.95 8.82 11.38
N ASP A 105 -2.53 8.41 12.51
CA ASP A 105 -1.84 8.25 13.78
C ASP A 105 -2.27 6.98 14.56
N ALA A 106 -1.80 6.85 15.80
CA ALA A 106 -2.07 5.70 16.64
C ALA A 106 -3.56 5.59 17.07
N GLU A 107 -4.30 6.69 17.10
CA GLU A 107 -5.74 6.66 17.40
C GLU A 107 -6.53 5.98 16.28
N ASP A 108 -6.13 6.16 15.01
CA ASP A 108 -6.75 5.48 13.87
C ASP A 108 -6.53 3.96 13.91
N VAL A 109 -5.33 3.54 14.31
CA VAL A 109 -5.01 2.13 14.51
C VAL A 109 -5.86 1.55 15.63
N LYS A 110 -5.92 2.24 16.77
CA LYS A 110 -6.76 1.84 17.90
C LYS A 110 -8.23 1.75 17.48
N PHE A 111 -8.76 2.78 16.82
CA PHE A 111 -10.14 2.78 16.32
C PHE A 111 -10.42 1.56 15.43
N SER A 112 -9.53 1.26 14.50
CA SER A 112 -9.69 0.14 13.56
C SER A 112 -9.72 -1.21 14.27
N LEU A 113 -8.80 -1.44 15.22
CA LEU A 113 -8.73 -2.68 15.99
C LEU A 113 -9.92 -2.82 16.96
N ASP A 114 -10.31 -1.73 17.63
CA ASP A 114 -11.46 -1.73 18.54
C ASP A 114 -12.76 -1.98 17.77
N ARG A 115 -12.95 -1.36 16.60
CA ARG A 115 -14.10 -1.61 15.73
C ARG A 115 -14.13 -3.07 15.25
N ALA A 116 -12.98 -3.63 14.87
CA ALA A 116 -12.92 -5.01 14.37
C ALA A 116 -13.32 -6.05 15.42
N ARG A 117 -12.97 -5.81 16.70
CA ARG A 117 -13.21 -6.74 17.84
C ARG A 117 -14.45 -6.41 18.66
N ALA A 118 -15.14 -5.30 18.43
CA ALA A 118 -16.32 -4.87 19.20
C ALA A 118 -17.38 -5.98 19.30
N ALA A 119 -18.12 -6.01 20.40
CA ALA A 119 -19.12 -7.04 20.64
C ALA A 119 -20.22 -7.09 19.56
N ASP A 120 -20.58 -5.93 19.02
CA ASP A 120 -21.56 -5.70 17.95
C ASP A 120 -20.93 -5.59 16.56
N SER A 121 -19.64 -5.88 16.42
CA SER A 121 -18.94 -5.80 15.14
C SER A 121 -19.55 -6.75 14.11
N ALA A 122 -19.85 -6.19 12.92
CA ALA A 122 -20.26 -6.95 11.74
C ALA A 122 -19.08 -7.63 11.02
N ASN A 123 -17.85 -7.53 11.57
CA ASN A 123 -16.66 -8.12 10.96
C ASN A 123 -16.78 -9.64 10.88
N ALA A 124 -16.81 -10.18 9.65
CA ALA A 124 -16.87 -11.62 9.41
C ALA A 124 -15.65 -12.38 9.99
N GLN A 125 -14.53 -11.70 10.16
CA GLN A 125 -13.27 -12.25 10.71
C GLN A 125 -13.07 -11.87 12.19
N LYS A 126 -14.09 -11.38 12.88
CA LYS A 126 -14.02 -10.93 14.29
C LYS A 126 -13.33 -11.94 15.23
N ALA A 127 -13.52 -13.24 14.98
CA ALA A 127 -12.90 -14.28 15.79
C ALA A 127 -11.36 -14.21 15.79
N LEU A 128 -10.73 -13.70 14.73
CA LEU A 128 -9.27 -13.52 14.65
C LEU A 128 -8.76 -12.46 15.63
N PHE A 129 -9.61 -11.51 16.02
CA PHE A 129 -9.28 -10.43 16.95
C PHE A 129 -9.65 -10.75 18.41
N ALA A 130 -10.27 -11.92 18.67
CA ALA A 130 -10.75 -12.28 20.00
C ALA A 130 -9.63 -12.39 21.06
N GLY A 131 -8.40 -12.67 20.61
CA GLY A 131 -7.23 -12.72 21.48
C GLY A 131 -6.75 -11.34 21.94
N ILE A 132 -7.11 -10.25 21.25
CA ILE A 132 -6.71 -8.90 21.64
C ILE A 132 -7.57 -8.43 22.81
N THR A 133 -6.93 -8.24 23.96
CA THR A 133 -7.60 -7.81 25.20
C THR A 133 -7.60 -6.31 25.38
N ASP A 134 -6.55 -5.62 24.89
CA ASP A 134 -6.42 -4.18 24.99
C ASP A 134 -5.65 -3.59 23.83
N VAL A 135 -5.97 -2.32 23.46
CA VAL A 135 -5.25 -1.50 22.51
C VAL A 135 -5.06 -0.12 23.12
N GLU A 136 -3.81 0.24 23.41
CA GLU A 136 -3.43 1.48 24.08
C GLU A 136 -2.66 2.39 23.11
N VAL A 137 -3.03 3.66 23.03
CA VAL A 137 -2.25 4.71 22.37
C VAL A 137 -1.23 5.24 23.38
N VAL A 138 0.05 5.01 23.10
CA VAL A 138 1.15 5.48 23.96
C VAL A 138 1.52 6.93 23.61
N ASP A 139 1.63 7.18 22.32
CA ASP A 139 1.86 8.49 21.71
C ASP A 139 1.31 8.47 20.26
N PRO A 140 1.29 9.58 19.51
CA PRO A 140 0.73 9.61 18.15
C PRO A 140 1.36 8.60 17.17
N GLN A 141 2.59 8.15 17.40
CA GLN A 141 3.30 7.19 16.58
C GLN A 141 3.49 5.82 17.25
N THR A 142 2.89 5.59 18.43
CA THR A 142 3.11 4.34 19.15
C THR A 142 1.80 3.75 19.65
N VAL A 143 1.49 2.55 19.19
CA VAL A 143 0.35 1.77 19.67
C VAL A 143 0.82 0.48 20.32
N LYS A 144 0.21 0.14 21.45
CA LYS A 144 0.49 -1.10 22.17
C LYS A 144 -0.73 -2.00 22.14
N VAL A 145 -0.55 -3.23 21.70
CA VAL A 145 -1.59 -4.24 21.59
C VAL A 145 -1.31 -5.36 22.58
N THR A 146 -2.23 -5.62 23.46
CA THR A 146 -2.13 -6.72 24.45
C THR A 146 -2.98 -7.90 24.01
N HIS A 147 -2.37 -9.07 24.00
CA HIS A 147 -3.02 -10.35 23.71
C HIS A 147 -3.19 -11.16 24.97
N GLY A 148 -4.37 -11.73 25.18
CA GLY A 148 -4.61 -12.66 26.28
C GLY A 148 -3.79 -13.93 26.11
N ARG A 149 -3.38 -14.52 27.23
CA ARG A 149 -2.83 -15.89 27.22
C ARG A 149 -3.95 -16.85 26.85
N GLY A 150 -3.75 -17.62 25.75
CA GLY A 150 -4.65 -18.67 25.34
C GLY A 150 -4.69 -19.84 26.34
#